data_85d695bb19ad302cf0bb20239a40437a
#
_entry.id   85d695bb19ad302cf0bb20239a40437a
#
_cell.length_a   1.000
_cell.length_b   1.000
_cell.length_c   1.000
_cell.angle_alpha   90.00
_cell.angle_beta   90.00
_cell.angle_gamma   90.00
#
_symmetry.space_group_name_H-M   'P 1'
#
loop_
_entity.id
_entity.type
_entity.pdbx_description
1 polymer ?
#
loop_
_entity_poly.entity_id
_entity_poly.type
_entity_poly.pdbx_seq_one_letter_code
_entity_poly.pdbx_strand_id
1 'polypeptide(L)'
;MANLLLDSLCQEKELKNDIMEKEYPLVSVIIPVYNAHNSITKTLQSVINQTYTNLEIVVVNDGSTDESLDIIKTYAAEDPRIVVFDKQNEGLVQARKSGIDIATGKYIQYLDSDDIMHEDAITRLVAKAEETQADMVVAPFMFCYDGEFHKSTFFDFVELSGVEFLKNILLKKAYWCVWSKFHLRSLYQNEIERPDISFGEDVVLSTQLLLYLQKVVSVDYIIIDYNFTNTSMSHPATFDDKKYGDFVNYTIWIENYIDKKGLREEMKEALAHFHLENAFRRIYWKRFADIRKEMKRLVNEMESYPCLINNLSKRERKIVNAYRVSGFWGDLKLRYYNMRHKL
;
A
#
# COMPACT_ATOMS: atom_id res chain seq x y z
N MET A 1 30.69 10.16 48.88
CA MET A 1 29.54 10.89 48.29
C MET A 1 29.93 11.63 46.99
N ALA A 2 31.04 12.38 46.96
CA ALA A 2 31.45 13.15 45.77
C ALA A 2 31.75 12.28 44.53
N ASN A 3 32.38 11.09 44.69
CA ASN A 3 32.68 10.19 43.59
C ASN A 3 31.46 9.49 42.99
N LEU A 4 30.41 9.19 43.78
CA LEU A 4 29.14 8.64 43.31
C LEU A 4 28.34 9.65 42.52
N LEU A 5 28.45 10.93 42.83
CA LEU A 5 27.82 12.03 42.07
C LEU A 5 28.54 12.30 40.75
N LEU A 6 29.89 12.17 40.73
CA LEU A 6 30.65 12.28 39.50
C LEU A 6 30.42 11.12 38.54
N ASP A 7 30.33 9.87 39.04
CA ASP A 7 29.99 8.71 38.22
C ASP A 7 28.57 8.78 37.63
N SER A 8 27.57 9.27 38.38
CA SER A 8 26.22 9.48 37.86
C SER A 8 26.16 10.57 36.80
N LEU A 9 26.90 11.68 36.99
CA LEU A 9 27.00 12.76 36.00
C LEU A 9 27.78 12.36 34.73
N CYS A 10 28.79 11.45 34.86
CA CYS A 10 29.45 10.87 33.71
C CYS A 10 28.51 9.91 32.94
N GLN A 11 27.79 9.05 33.66
CA GLN A 11 26.79 8.16 33.03
C GLN A 11 25.66 8.91 32.35
N GLU A 12 25.16 10.02 32.97
CA GLU A 12 24.18 10.89 32.32
C GLU A 12 24.76 11.63 31.08
N LYS A 13 26.03 12.02 31.12
CA LYS A 13 26.71 12.61 29.96
C LYS A 13 27.00 11.60 28.86
N GLU A 14 27.42 10.38 29.20
CA GLU A 14 27.59 9.31 28.24
C GLU A 14 26.25 8.89 27.63
N LEU A 15 25.18 8.76 28.42
CA LEU A 15 23.84 8.50 27.95
C LEU A 15 23.29 9.65 27.05
N LYS A 16 23.59 10.92 27.40
CA LYS A 16 23.23 12.07 26.56
C LYS A 16 24.08 12.13 25.28
N ASN A 17 25.34 11.77 25.34
CA ASN A 17 26.21 11.68 24.14
C ASN A 17 25.79 10.50 23.25
N ASP A 18 25.47 9.34 23.80
CA ASP A 18 24.93 8.20 23.05
C ASP A 18 23.55 8.52 22.41
N ILE A 19 22.75 9.38 23.06
CA ILE A 19 21.48 9.88 22.49
C ILE A 19 21.75 10.94 21.42
N MET A 20 22.83 11.75 21.55
CA MET A 20 23.20 12.77 20.57
C MET A 20 24.02 12.25 19.38
N GLU A 21 24.67 11.08 19.48
CA GLU A 21 25.41 10.45 18.38
C GLU A 21 24.57 9.47 17.55
N LYS A 22 23.35 9.15 17.94
CA LYS A 22 22.43 8.46 17.06
C LYS A 22 21.96 9.45 15.99
N GLU A 23 22.68 9.45 14.88
CA GLU A 23 22.31 10.21 13.69
C GLU A 23 20.93 9.71 13.24
N TYR A 24 19.89 10.47 13.61
CA TYR A 24 18.52 10.15 13.23
C TYR A 24 18.42 10.23 11.70
N PRO A 25 18.14 9.13 10.97
CA PRO A 25 18.15 9.15 9.51
C PRO A 25 17.09 10.10 8.96
N LEU A 26 17.43 10.82 7.90
CA LEU A 26 16.44 11.65 7.19
C LEU A 26 15.35 10.75 6.59
N VAL A 27 14.10 11.13 6.79
CA VAL A 27 12.92 10.49 6.22
C VAL A 27 12.25 11.43 5.24
N SER A 28 12.02 10.97 3.99
CA SER A 28 11.24 11.70 3.01
C SER A 28 9.78 11.21 3.06
N VAL A 29 8.88 12.10 3.46
CA VAL A 29 7.43 11.88 3.35
C VAL A 29 6.97 12.43 2.01
N ILE A 30 6.50 11.56 1.11
CA ILE A 30 6.09 11.94 -0.25
C ILE A 30 4.57 12.04 -0.32
N ILE A 31 4.08 13.23 -0.68
CA ILE A 31 2.65 13.54 -0.74
C ILE A 31 2.31 13.96 -2.19
N PRO A 32 1.75 13.04 -3.01
CA PRO A 32 1.21 13.40 -4.31
C PRO A 32 -0.11 14.16 -4.13
N VAL A 33 -0.30 15.26 -4.86
CA VAL A 33 -1.46 16.13 -4.72
C VAL A 33 -2.07 16.44 -6.08
N TYR A 34 -3.37 16.20 -6.21
CA TYR A 34 -4.17 16.65 -7.35
C TYR A 34 -5.59 17.00 -6.89
N ASN A 35 -5.96 18.30 -6.98
CA ASN A 35 -7.27 18.81 -6.58
C ASN A 35 -7.72 18.37 -5.17
N ALA A 36 -6.89 18.64 -4.17
CA ALA A 36 -7.07 18.24 -2.78
C ALA A 36 -7.30 19.42 -1.81
N HIS A 37 -7.80 20.58 -2.28
CA HIS A 37 -7.95 21.80 -1.47
C HIS A 37 -8.74 21.58 -0.17
N ASN A 38 -9.66 20.63 -0.14
CA ASN A 38 -10.48 20.32 1.04
C ASN A 38 -9.75 19.51 2.12
N SER A 39 -8.66 18.81 1.78
CA SER A 39 -8.00 17.84 2.64
C SER A 39 -6.53 18.17 2.93
N ILE A 40 -5.81 18.71 1.95
CA ILE A 40 -4.35 18.89 2.00
C ILE A 40 -3.85 19.63 3.23
N THR A 41 -4.60 20.62 3.74
CA THR A 41 -4.27 21.32 4.98
C THR A 41 -4.09 20.37 6.16
N LYS A 42 -5.04 19.45 6.36
CA LYS A 42 -4.97 18.48 7.46
C LYS A 42 -3.85 17.48 7.26
N THR A 43 -3.67 17.02 6.04
CA THR A 43 -2.58 16.10 5.67
C THR A 43 -1.22 16.73 5.97
N LEU A 44 -0.96 17.97 5.51
CA LEU A 44 0.29 18.68 5.78
C LEU A 44 0.51 18.89 7.29
N GLN A 45 -0.51 19.35 8.01
CA GLN A 45 -0.43 19.53 9.46
C GLN A 45 -0.08 18.24 10.19
N SER A 46 -0.60 17.09 9.76
CA SER A 46 -0.30 15.79 10.36
C SER A 46 1.17 15.36 10.19
N VAL A 47 1.83 15.80 9.12
CA VAL A 47 3.26 15.53 8.88
C VAL A 47 4.15 16.59 9.55
N ILE A 48 3.76 17.86 9.50
CA ILE A 48 4.50 18.96 10.16
C ILE A 48 4.62 18.73 11.67
N ASN A 49 3.55 18.21 12.29
CA ASN A 49 3.43 17.96 13.72
C ASN A 49 4.00 16.59 14.16
N GLN A 50 4.68 15.85 13.29
CA GLN A 50 5.33 14.60 13.69
C GLN A 50 6.36 14.85 14.81
N THR A 51 6.39 13.95 15.78
CA THR A 51 7.40 13.96 16.85
C THR A 51 8.83 13.72 16.34
N TYR A 52 8.97 13.12 15.17
CA TYR A 52 10.22 12.96 14.45
C TYR A 52 10.53 14.21 13.64
N THR A 53 11.66 14.87 13.93
CA THR A 53 11.97 16.19 13.35
C THR A 53 12.84 16.17 12.11
N ASN A 54 13.66 15.10 11.91
CA ASN A 54 14.55 14.99 10.74
C ASN A 54 13.78 14.49 9.52
N LEU A 55 12.86 15.34 9.04
CA LEU A 55 11.96 15.07 7.91
C LEU A 55 12.28 15.98 6.72
N GLU A 56 12.07 15.41 5.55
CA GLU A 56 11.88 16.09 4.28
C GLU A 56 10.43 15.80 3.82
N ILE A 57 9.63 16.84 3.57
CA ILE A 57 8.22 16.73 3.19
C ILE A 57 8.12 17.08 1.71
N VAL A 58 8.12 16.06 0.86
CA VAL A 58 8.12 16.22 -0.59
C VAL A 58 6.68 16.26 -1.09
N VAL A 59 6.19 17.47 -1.43
CA VAL A 59 4.82 17.66 -1.93
C VAL A 59 4.86 17.82 -3.44
N VAL A 60 4.27 16.87 -4.16
CA VAL A 60 4.22 16.88 -5.62
C VAL A 60 2.84 17.34 -6.07
N ASN A 61 2.72 18.59 -6.51
CA ASN A 61 1.50 19.07 -7.15
C ASN A 61 1.45 18.58 -8.60
N ASP A 62 0.54 17.66 -8.89
CA ASP A 62 0.37 17.06 -10.23
C ASP A 62 -0.65 17.86 -11.06
N GLY A 63 -0.41 19.19 -11.18
CA GLY A 63 -1.20 20.08 -12.02
C GLY A 63 -2.62 20.32 -11.47
N SER A 64 -2.76 20.56 -10.17
CA SER A 64 -4.06 20.93 -9.57
C SER A 64 -4.61 22.20 -10.21
N THR A 65 -5.93 22.24 -10.39
CA THR A 65 -6.68 23.36 -10.95
C THR A 65 -7.52 24.11 -9.91
N ASP A 66 -7.47 23.64 -8.66
CA ASP A 66 -8.09 24.24 -7.47
C ASP A 66 -7.03 24.99 -6.63
N GLU A 67 -7.40 25.38 -5.41
CA GLU A 67 -6.54 26.15 -4.49
C GLU A 67 -5.43 25.30 -3.81
N SER A 68 -5.29 24.02 -4.17
CA SER A 68 -4.31 23.12 -3.54
C SER A 68 -2.88 23.66 -3.59
N LEU A 69 -2.44 24.15 -4.74
CA LEU A 69 -1.07 24.67 -4.91
C LEU A 69 -0.80 25.92 -4.05
N ASP A 70 -1.78 26.81 -3.92
CA ASP A 70 -1.63 28.04 -3.11
C ASP A 70 -1.54 27.69 -1.63
N ILE A 71 -2.34 26.71 -1.17
CA ILE A 71 -2.26 26.17 0.20
C ILE A 71 -0.86 25.59 0.45
N ILE A 72 -0.37 24.73 -0.46
CA ILE A 72 0.95 24.10 -0.34
C ILE A 72 2.06 25.16 -0.25
N LYS A 73 2.05 26.18 -1.12
CA LYS A 73 3.03 27.26 -1.12
C LYS A 73 3.02 28.06 0.19
N THR A 74 1.84 28.26 0.80
CA THR A 74 1.71 28.93 2.08
C THR A 74 2.44 28.16 3.17
N TYR A 75 2.21 26.84 3.29
CA TYR A 75 2.91 25.98 4.25
C TYR A 75 4.41 25.89 3.99
N ALA A 76 4.82 25.82 2.72
CA ALA A 76 6.24 25.77 2.35
C ALA A 76 7.00 27.06 2.69
N ALA A 77 6.32 28.21 2.74
CA ALA A 77 6.92 29.46 3.17
C ALA A 77 7.15 29.51 4.69
N GLU A 78 6.42 28.72 5.48
CA GLU A 78 6.48 28.68 6.94
C GLU A 78 7.38 27.55 7.45
N ASP A 79 7.47 26.41 6.73
CA ASP A 79 8.26 25.24 7.13
C ASP A 79 9.29 24.86 6.06
N PRO A 80 10.59 25.08 6.32
CA PRO A 80 11.67 24.81 5.35
C PRO A 80 11.87 23.32 5.02
N ARG A 81 11.23 22.40 5.76
CA ARG A 81 11.27 20.97 5.47
C ARG A 81 10.40 20.62 4.26
N ILE A 82 9.49 21.51 3.84
CA ILE A 82 8.58 21.28 2.73
C ILE A 82 9.25 21.63 1.41
N VAL A 83 9.41 20.63 0.55
CA VAL A 83 9.91 20.75 -0.81
C VAL A 83 8.74 20.60 -1.77
N VAL A 84 8.42 21.67 -2.51
CA VAL A 84 7.30 21.67 -3.47
C VAL A 84 7.82 21.39 -4.88
N PHE A 85 7.24 20.37 -5.52
CA PHE A 85 7.47 20.07 -6.93
C PHE A 85 6.15 20.27 -7.70
N ASP A 86 6.07 21.35 -8.48
CA ASP A 86 4.91 21.69 -9.29
C ASP A 86 5.12 21.26 -10.74
N LYS A 87 4.18 20.45 -11.28
CA LYS A 87 4.28 19.88 -12.63
C LYS A 87 2.91 19.83 -13.32
N GLN A 88 2.91 19.59 -14.62
CA GLN A 88 1.67 19.27 -15.35
C GLN A 88 1.13 17.92 -14.91
N ASN A 89 -0.19 17.75 -14.97
CA ASN A 89 -0.85 16.51 -14.58
C ASN A 89 -0.43 15.35 -15.51
N GLU A 90 0.18 14.33 -14.91
CA GLU A 90 0.56 13.08 -15.56
C GLU A 90 0.07 11.85 -14.77
N GLY A 91 -0.72 12.09 -13.72
CA GLY A 91 -1.32 11.06 -12.87
C GLY A 91 -0.45 10.58 -11.73
N LEU A 92 -1.08 9.84 -10.81
CA LEU A 92 -0.52 9.45 -9.50
C LEU A 92 0.81 8.69 -9.62
N VAL A 93 0.95 7.81 -10.62
CA VAL A 93 2.19 7.04 -10.85
C VAL A 93 3.38 7.98 -11.09
N GLN A 94 3.18 8.99 -11.93
CA GLN A 94 4.24 9.95 -12.27
C GLN A 94 4.47 10.95 -11.14
N ALA A 95 3.42 11.34 -10.41
CA ALA A 95 3.55 12.17 -9.22
C ALA A 95 4.41 11.49 -8.14
N ARG A 96 4.14 10.21 -7.82
CA ARG A 96 4.98 9.44 -6.90
C ARG A 96 6.41 9.27 -7.40
N LYS A 97 6.58 9.04 -8.72
CA LYS A 97 7.92 8.98 -9.33
C LYS A 97 8.68 10.28 -9.13
N SER A 98 8.08 11.41 -9.47
CA SER A 98 8.71 12.73 -9.29
C SER A 98 9.11 12.97 -7.85
N GLY A 99 8.27 12.53 -6.88
CA GLY A 99 8.60 12.60 -5.46
C GLY A 99 9.83 11.77 -5.10
N ILE A 100 9.95 10.54 -5.59
CA ILE A 100 11.13 9.69 -5.38
C ILE A 100 12.39 10.29 -6.01
N ASP A 101 12.28 10.87 -7.21
CA ASP A 101 13.42 11.40 -7.94
C ASP A 101 14.09 12.58 -7.20
N ILE A 102 13.32 13.34 -6.40
CA ILE A 102 13.82 14.47 -5.60
C ILE A 102 14.07 14.14 -4.14
N ALA A 103 13.48 13.04 -3.61
CA ALA A 103 13.66 12.62 -2.24
C ALA A 103 15.12 12.26 -1.93
N THR A 104 15.63 12.72 -0.77
CA THR A 104 17.01 12.51 -0.34
C THR A 104 17.15 11.65 0.90
N GLY A 105 16.06 11.40 1.63
CA GLY A 105 16.03 10.63 2.85
C GLY A 105 16.51 9.19 2.71
N LYS A 106 16.99 8.62 3.80
CA LYS A 106 17.32 7.19 3.91
C LYS A 106 16.07 6.33 3.73
N TYR A 107 14.97 6.77 4.31
CA TYR A 107 13.67 6.09 4.26
C TYR A 107 12.63 6.91 3.51
N ILE A 108 11.69 6.20 2.92
CA ILE A 108 10.52 6.74 2.23
C ILE A 108 9.25 6.35 3.00
N GLN A 109 8.37 7.33 3.17
CA GLN A 109 6.98 7.15 3.57
C GLN A 109 6.08 7.84 2.55
N TYR A 110 5.13 7.12 1.97
CA TYR A 110 4.06 7.76 1.18
C TYR A 110 2.90 8.15 2.07
N LEU A 111 2.22 9.23 1.71
CA LEU A 111 0.97 9.66 2.32
C LEU A 111 0.09 10.28 1.23
N ASP A 112 -1.13 9.79 1.08
CA ASP A 112 -2.07 10.38 0.13
C ASP A 112 -2.64 11.70 0.68
N SER A 113 -2.99 12.64 -0.22
CA SER A 113 -3.31 14.04 0.13
C SER A 113 -4.64 14.25 0.87
N ASP A 114 -5.37 13.18 1.14
CA ASP A 114 -6.62 13.14 1.89
C ASP A 114 -6.54 12.31 3.19
N ASP A 115 -5.36 11.77 3.51
CA ASP A 115 -5.13 10.93 4.68
C ASP A 115 -4.42 11.70 5.81
N ILE A 116 -4.50 11.16 7.03
CA ILE A 116 -3.93 11.75 8.26
C ILE A 116 -2.92 10.79 8.86
N MET A 117 -1.70 11.26 9.09
CA MET A 117 -0.65 10.50 9.77
C MET A 117 -0.72 10.72 11.29
N HIS A 118 -0.61 9.65 12.07
CA HIS A 118 -0.57 9.74 13.53
C HIS A 118 0.73 10.40 13.99
N GLU A 119 0.68 11.20 15.05
CA GLU A 119 1.73 12.13 15.50
C GLU A 119 3.09 11.46 15.76
N ASP A 120 3.13 10.23 16.26
CA ASP A 120 4.35 9.47 16.56
C ASP A 120 4.71 8.40 15.54
N ALA A 121 4.01 8.39 14.39
CA ALA A 121 4.15 7.35 13.37
C ALA A 121 5.59 7.21 12.88
N ILE A 122 6.21 8.31 12.42
CA ILE A 122 7.58 8.25 11.87
C ILE A 122 8.59 7.89 12.96
N THR A 123 8.46 8.41 14.18
CA THR A 123 9.34 8.07 15.31
C THR A 123 9.37 6.56 15.53
N ARG A 124 8.20 5.92 15.59
CA ARG A 124 8.08 4.47 15.80
C ARG A 124 8.59 3.65 14.63
N LEU A 125 8.26 4.08 13.40
CA LEU A 125 8.69 3.38 12.18
C LEU A 125 10.23 3.40 12.05
N VAL A 126 10.86 4.56 12.27
CA VAL A 126 12.33 4.68 12.26
C VAL A 126 12.95 3.84 13.36
N ALA A 127 12.43 3.93 14.60
CA ALA A 127 12.96 3.13 15.70
C ALA A 127 12.93 1.63 15.38
N LYS A 128 11.80 1.13 14.79
CA LYS A 128 11.68 -0.26 14.39
C LYS A 128 12.63 -0.64 13.26
N ALA A 129 12.74 0.20 12.24
CA ALA A 129 13.64 -0.04 11.11
C ALA A 129 15.11 -0.11 11.54
N GLU A 130 15.56 0.85 12.38
CA GLU A 130 16.94 0.91 12.87
C GLU A 130 17.25 -0.21 13.87
N GLU A 131 16.31 -0.55 14.76
CA GLU A 131 16.46 -1.66 15.70
C GLU A 131 16.66 -3.00 14.98
N THR A 132 15.86 -3.24 13.93
CA THR A 132 15.83 -4.53 13.25
C THR A 132 16.70 -4.58 12.00
N GLN A 133 17.22 -3.44 11.55
CA GLN A 133 17.89 -3.28 10.24
C GLN A 133 17.01 -3.80 9.10
N ALA A 134 15.72 -3.49 9.14
CA ALA A 134 14.76 -3.92 8.14
C ALA A 134 14.81 -3.02 6.91
N ASP A 135 14.61 -3.61 5.74
CA ASP A 135 14.45 -2.87 4.48
C ASP A 135 13.07 -2.21 4.38
N MET A 136 12.07 -2.83 5.05
CA MET A 136 10.69 -2.34 5.09
C MET A 136 10.04 -2.63 6.44
N VAL A 137 9.33 -1.64 6.97
CA VAL A 137 8.42 -1.77 8.11
C VAL A 137 6.99 -1.61 7.62
N VAL A 138 6.13 -2.58 7.92
CA VAL A 138 4.71 -2.53 7.56
C VAL A 138 3.86 -2.28 8.79
N ALA A 139 2.87 -1.42 8.65
CA ALA A 139 2.02 -1.01 9.75
C ALA A 139 0.53 -1.14 9.42
N PRO A 140 -0.32 -1.45 10.39
CA PRO A 140 -1.76 -1.36 10.24
C PRO A 140 -2.22 0.09 10.16
N PHE A 141 -3.43 0.29 9.67
CA PHE A 141 -4.06 1.59 9.50
C PHE A 141 -5.53 1.57 9.91
N MET A 142 -6.12 2.74 10.04
CA MET A 142 -7.54 2.91 10.32
C MET A 142 -8.30 3.24 9.04
N PHE A 143 -9.33 2.49 8.71
CA PHE A 143 -10.32 2.89 7.71
C PHE A 143 -11.29 3.87 8.34
N CYS A 144 -11.43 5.05 7.73
CA CYS A 144 -12.39 6.08 8.14
C CYS A 144 -13.41 6.26 7.01
N TYR A 145 -14.65 5.80 7.23
CA TYR A 145 -15.71 5.88 6.26
C TYR A 145 -17.03 6.27 6.92
N ASP A 146 -17.65 7.34 6.44
CA ASP A 146 -18.96 7.84 6.92
C ASP A 146 -19.03 8.01 8.46
N GLY A 147 -17.91 8.44 9.07
CA GLY A 147 -17.80 8.64 10.51
C GLY A 147 -17.55 7.35 11.31
N GLU A 148 -17.47 6.20 10.66
CA GLU A 148 -17.08 4.94 11.28
C GLU A 148 -15.59 4.67 11.11
N PHE A 149 -14.99 4.01 12.11
CA PHE A 149 -13.57 3.69 12.17
C PHE A 149 -13.35 2.20 12.30
N HIS A 150 -12.68 1.59 11.34
CA HIS A 150 -12.38 0.17 11.32
C HIS A 150 -10.88 -0.06 11.19
N LYS A 151 -10.30 -0.78 12.13
CA LYS A 151 -8.88 -1.16 12.05
C LYS A 151 -8.66 -2.13 10.89
N SER A 152 -7.59 -1.91 10.14
CA SER A 152 -7.07 -2.92 9.23
C SER A 152 -6.63 -4.17 10.02
N THR A 153 -6.46 -5.29 9.32
CA THR A 153 -5.91 -6.50 9.94
C THR A 153 -4.50 -6.22 10.47
N PHE A 154 -4.24 -6.61 11.72
CA PHE A 154 -2.88 -6.65 12.26
C PHE A 154 -2.09 -7.79 11.60
N PHE A 155 -0.80 -7.56 11.43
CA PHE A 155 0.08 -8.57 10.87
C PHE A 155 0.44 -9.60 11.94
N ASP A 156 0.29 -10.88 11.61
CA ASP A 156 0.65 -12.00 12.48
C ASP A 156 2.06 -12.53 12.13
N PHE A 157 3.05 -11.64 12.13
CA PHE A 157 4.44 -12.00 11.94
C PHE A 157 5.36 -10.95 12.55
N VAL A 158 6.57 -11.36 12.91
CA VAL A 158 7.64 -10.47 13.39
C VAL A 158 8.53 -10.05 12.23
N GLU A 159 8.99 -11.02 11.43
CA GLU A 159 9.91 -10.83 10.31
C GLU A 159 9.57 -11.81 9.19
N LEU A 160 9.64 -11.35 7.94
CA LEU A 160 9.48 -12.14 6.73
C LEU A 160 10.48 -11.65 5.66
N SER A 161 10.78 -12.51 4.68
CA SER A 161 11.35 -12.07 3.42
C SER A 161 10.31 -11.29 2.59
N GLY A 162 10.77 -10.50 1.61
CA GLY A 162 9.85 -9.80 0.72
C GLY A 162 8.97 -10.75 -0.11
N VAL A 163 9.52 -11.90 -0.51
CA VAL A 163 8.79 -12.97 -1.22
C VAL A 163 7.67 -13.53 -0.35
N GLU A 164 7.93 -13.83 0.92
CA GLU A 164 6.94 -14.33 1.87
C GLU A 164 5.85 -13.28 2.16
N PHE A 165 6.25 -12.01 2.27
CA PHE A 165 5.26 -10.95 2.47
C PHE A 165 4.40 -10.72 1.22
N LEU A 166 4.96 -10.82 0.01
CA LEU A 166 4.19 -10.81 -1.24
C LEU A 166 3.18 -11.96 -1.30
N LYS A 167 3.58 -13.18 -0.86
CA LYS A 167 2.64 -14.30 -0.71
C LYS A 167 1.48 -13.94 0.22
N ASN A 168 1.76 -13.29 1.35
CA ASN A 168 0.72 -12.86 2.29
C ASN A 168 -0.25 -11.85 1.65
N ILE A 169 0.24 -10.94 0.82
CA ILE A 169 -0.62 -10.00 0.08
C ILE A 169 -1.50 -10.75 -0.93
N LEU A 170 -0.93 -11.65 -1.73
CA LEU A 170 -1.68 -12.47 -2.70
C LEU A 170 -2.73 -13.36 -2.02
N LEU A 171 -2.47 -13.80 -0.78
CA LEU A 171 -3.38 -14.58 0.08
C LEU A 171 -4.39 -13.71 0.85
N LYS A 172 -4.43 -12.38 0.63
CA LYS A 172 -5.25 -11.41 1.38
C LYS A 172 -4.98 -11.32 2.89
N LYS A 173 -3.80 -11.68 3.32
CA LYS A 173 -3.36 -11.51 4.71
C LYS A 173 -2.71 -10.16 4.95
N ALA A 174 -2.43 -9.40 3.89
CA ALA A 174 -1.84 -8.07 3.90
C ALA A 174 -2.40 -7.22 2.74
N TYR A 175 -2.04 -5.93 2.71
CA TYR A 175 -2.59 -4.95 1.78
C TYR A 175 -1.57 -4.50 0.74
N TRP A 176 -2.05 -4.10 -0.44
CA TRP A 176 -1.24 -3.57 -1.53
C TRP A 176 -0.74 -2.14 -1.27
N CYS A 177 -1.50 -1.34 -0.52
CA CYS A 177 -1.25 0.10 -0.34
C CYS A 177 0.21 0.41 0.04
N VAL A 178 0.86 1.29 -0.73
CA VAL A 178 2.27 1.67 -0.51
C VAL A 178 2.46 2.56 0.71
N TRP A 179 1.44 3.35 1.08
CA TRP A 179 1.49 4.23 2.24
C TRP A 179 1.50 3.50 3.60
N SER A 180 1.14 2.22 3.64
CA SER A 180 1.31 1.38 4.84
C SER A 180 2.71 0.73 4.95
N LYS A 181 3.64 1.10 4.08
CA LYS A 181 4.96 0.49 3.92
C LYS A 181 6.06 1.55 4.01
N PHE A 182 6.66 1.69 5.18
CA PHE A 182 7.86 2.49 5.39
C PHE A 182 9.09 1.70 4.93
N HIS A 183 9.91 2.25 4.03
CA HIS A 183 10.96 1.44 3.39
C HIS A 183 12.20 2.24 3.01
N LEU A 184 13.30 1.54 2.76
CA LEU A 184 14.55 2.12 2.30
C LEU A 184 14.41 2.76 0.92
N ARG A 185 14.88 4.01 0.77
CA ARG A 185 14.97 4.68 -0.54
C ARG A 185 15.89 3.95 -1.51
N SER A 186 16.91 3.26 -1.02
CA SER A 186 17.86 2.50 -1.87
C SER A 186 17.18 1.43 -2.72
N LEU A 187 15.97 0.96 -2.37
CA LEU A 187 15.20 0.02 -3.20
C LEU A 187 14.91 0.58 -4.61
N TYR A 188 14.83 1.90 -4.76
CA TYR A 188 14.62 2.58 -6.05
C TYR A 188 15.87 2.73 -6.91
N GLN A 189 17.03 2.24 -6.45
CA GLN A 189 18.23 2.06 -7.30
C GLN A 189 18.06 0.88 -8.26
N ASN A 190 17.12 -0.01 -7.98
CA ASN A 190 16.71 -1.06 -8.90
C ASN A 190 15.81 -0.49 -10.02
N GLU A 191 15.74 -1.20 -11.14
CA GLU A 191 14.84 -0.83 -12.23
C GLU A 191 13.38 -1.02 -11.79
N ILE A 192 12.60 0.07 -11.75
CA ILE A 192 11.17 0.05 -11.44
C ILE A 192 10.38 0.17 -12.74
N GLU A 193 9.78 -0.93 -13.17
CA GLU A 193 8.86 -0.95 -14.31
C GLU A 193 7.58 -0.14 -14.00
N ARG A 194 7.11 0.62 -14.97
CA ARG A 194 5.89 1.44 -14.86
C ARG A 194 4.99 1.16 -16.06
N PRO A 195 4.18 0.11 -16.01
CA PRO A 195 3.19 -0.14 -17.06
C PRO A 195 2.23 1.05 -17.16
N ASP A 196 1.68 1.25 -18.35
CA ASP A 196 0.70 2.33 -18.60
C ASP A 196 -0.65 1.98 -17.95
N ILE A 197 -0.74 2.24 -16.66
CA ILE A 197 -1.94 2.07 -15.84
C ILE A 197 -2.12 3.28 -14.92
N SER A 198 -3.36 3.62 -14.65
CA SER A 198 -3.74 4.69 -13.70
C SER A 198 -4.43 4.16 -12.45
N PHE A 199 -4.79 2.87 -12.44
CA PHE A 199 -5.41 2.17 -11.31
C PHE A 199 -4.64 0.88 -11.01
N GLY A 200 -4.30 0.65 -9.73
CA GLY A 200 -3.54 -0.53 -9.29
C GLY A 200 -2.02 -0.31 -9.33
N GLU A 201 -1.57 0.93 -9.34
CA GLU A 201 -0.16 1.31 -9.28
C GLU A 201 0.51 0.82 -7.99
N ASP A 202 -0.23 0.80 -6.88
CA ASP A 202 0.22 0.24 -5.59
C ASP A 202 0.57 -1.25 -5.70
N VAL A 203 -0.19 -1.98 -6.52
CA VAL A 203 0.04 -3.40 -6.79
C VAL A 203 1.36 -3.60 -7.52
N VAL A 204 1.60 -2.80 -8.58
CA VAL A 204 2.82 -2.86 -9.38
C VAL A 204 4.04 -2.44 -8.57
N LEU A 205 3.94 -1.31 -7.85
CA LEU A 205 5.06 -0.81 -7.06
C LEU A 205 5.39 -1.73 -5.88
N SER A 206 4.39 -2.13 -5.09
CA SER A 206 4.60 -3.04 -3.95
C SER A 206 5.20 -4.37 -4.39
N THR A 207 4.75 -4.96 -5.50
CA THR A 207 5.33 -6.21 -6.02
C THR A 207 6.83 -6.07 -6.26
N GLN A 208 7.25 -4.99 -6.91
CA GLN A 208 8.66 -4.79 -7.25
C GLN A 208 9.50 -4.53 -6.01
N LEU A 209 9.09 -3.60 -5.14
CA LEU A 209 9.82 -3.30 -3.91
C LEU A 209 10.01 -4.57 -3.07
N LEU A 210 8.96 -5.37 -2.90
CA LEU A 210 9.01 -6.62 -2.13
C LEU A 210 9.97 -7.66 -2.73
N LEU A 211 10.11 -7.70 -4.06
CA LEU A 211 11.05 -8.64 -4.71
C LEU A 211 12.50 -8.15 -4.74
N TYR A 212 12.76 -6.91 -4.32
CA TYR A 212 14.12 -6.36 -4.20
C TYR A 212 14.66 -6.36 -2.77
N LEU A 213 13.80 -6.43 -1.77
CA LEU A 213 14.22 -6.39 -0.36
C LEU A 213 14.40 -7.79 0.24
N GLN A 214 15.14 -7.85 1.35
CA GLN A 214 15.40 -9.09 2.06
C GLN A 214 14.54 -9.21 3.33
N LYS A 215 14.26 -8.10 4.00
CA LYS A 215 13.69 -8.10 5.34
C LYS A 215 12.50 -7.16 5.47
N VAL A 216 11.32 -7.73 5.75
CA VAL A 216 10.10 -7.02 6.15
C VAL A 216 9.82 -7.30 7.62
N VAL A 217 9.58 -6.27 8.41
CA VAL A 217 9.11 -6.41 9.78
C VAL A 217 7.76 -5.73 9.96
N SER A 218 6.98 -6.18 10.92
CA SER A 218 5.68 -5.58 11.24
C SER A 218 5.70 -4.83 12.57
N VAL A 219 4.78 -3.90 12.70
CA VAL A 219 4.44 -3.21 13.95
C VAL A 219 2.95 -3.36 14.23
N ASP A 220 2.55 -3.17 15.49
CA ASP A 220 1.17 -3.39 15.98
C ASP A 220 0.39 -2.10 16.26
N TYR A 221 0.90 -0.95 15.83
CA TYR A 221 0.25 0.36 16.01
C TYR A 221 -0.19 0.99 14.69
N ILE A 222 -1.31 1.73 14.76
CA ILE A 222 -1.87 2.47 13.62
C ILE A 222 -0.99 3.67 13.32
N ILE A 223 -0.67 3.88 12.04
CA ILE A 223 0.17 5.00 11.59
C ILE A 223 -0.61 6.04 10.77
N ILE A 224 -1.70 5.64 10.12
CA ILE A 224 -2.47 6.47 9.19
C ILE A 224 -3.96 6.22 9.40
N ASP A 225 -4.73 7.28 9.40
CA ASP A 225 -6.17 7.26 9.19
C ASP A 225 -6.43 7.42 7.68
N TYR A 226 -6.86 6.34 7.05
CA TYR A 226 -7.20 6.29 5.64
C TYR A 226 -8.64 6.76 5.44
N ASN A 227 -8.81 7.95 4.85
CA ASN A 227 -10.11 8.56 4.61
C ASN A 227 -10.74 8.01 3.33
N PHE A 228 -11.60 7.03 3.46
CA PHE A 228 -12.32 6.42 2.36
C PHE A 228 -13.65 7.14 2.11
N THR A 229 -13.86 7.65 0.90
CA THR A 229 -15.05 8.38 0.51
C THR A 229 -15.68 7.79 -0.75
N ASN A 230 -16.90 8.22 -1.07
CA ASN A 230 -17.59 7.81 -2.31
C ASN A 230 -16.86 8.27 -3.59
N THR A 231 -15.93 9.21 -3.48
CA THR A 231 -15.10 9.73 -4.58
C THR A 231 -13.70 9.11 -4.62
N SER A 232 -13.32 8.33 -3.60
CA SER A 232 -12.03 7.63 -3.58
C SER A 232 -11.85 6.75 -4.81
N MET A 233 -10.65 6.72 -5.38
CA MET A 233 -10.34 5.95 -6.60
C MET A 233 -10.67 4.46 -6.46
N SER A 234 -10.52 3.90 -5.26
CA SER A 234 -10.84 2.51 -4.92
C SER A 234 -12.31 2.25 -4.64
N HIS A 235 -13.17 3.30 -4.57
CA HIS A 235 -14.58 3.13 -4.28
C HIS A 235 -15.31 2.49 -5.48
N PRO A 236 -16.20 1.49 -5.27
CA PRO A 236 -16.93 0.80 -6.35
C PRO A 236 -17.70 1.72 -7.29
N ALA A 237 -18.24 2.83 -6.80
CA ALA A 237 -18.98 3.80 -7.61
C ALA A 237 -18.12 4.54 -8.65
N THR A 238 -16.80 4.60 -8.45
CA THR A 238 -15.85 5.25 -9.38
C THR A 238 -15.25 4.27 -10.41
N PHE A 239 -15.68 3.01 -10.38
CA PHE A 239 -15.10 1.94 -11.22
C PHE A 239 -15.69 1.96 -12.62
N ASP A 240 -14.89 2.30 -13.62
CA ASP A 240 -15.23 2.43 -15.03
C ASP A 240 -14.52 1.41 -15.93
N ASP A 241 -14.69 1.53 -17.24
CA ASP A 241 -14.05 0.63 -18.22
C ASP A 241 -12.52 0.82 -18.28
N LYS A 242 -12.02 2.02 -18.03
CA LYS A 242 -10.58 2.29 -17.98
C LYS A 242 -9.95 1.58 -16.79
N LYS A 243 -10.50 1.75 -15.60
CA LYS A 243 -10.04 1.04 -14.40
C LYS A 243 -10.14 -0.47 -14.54
N TYR A 244 -11.16 -0.96 -15.25
CA TYR A 244 -11.24 -2.38 -15.58
C TYR A 244 -10.10 -2.84 -16.50
N GLY A 245 -9.77 -2.05 -17.52
CA GLY A 245 -8.61 -2.30 -18.37
C GLY A 245 -7.30 -2.35 -17.57
N ASP A 246 -7.09 -1.35 -16.71
CA ASP A 246 -5.92 -1.28 -15.82
C ASP A 246 -5.86 -2.49 -14.88
N PHE A 247 -7.00 -2.90 -14.32
CA PHE A 247 -7.11 -4.12 -13.50
C PHE A 247 -6.65 -5.37 -14.25
N VAL A 248 -7.09 -5.55 -15.48
CA VAL A 248 -6.66 -6.69 -16.31
C VAL A 248 -5.15 -6.61 -16.60
N ASN A 249 -4.67 -5.40 -16.95
CA ASN A 249 -3.27 -5.17 -17.29
C ASN A 249 -2.34 -5.46 -16.11
N TYR A 250 -2.61 -4.93 -14.91
CA TYR A 250 -1.73 -5.20 -13.76
C TYR A 250 -1.82 -6.68 -13.30
N THR A 251 -2.98 -7.32 -13.47
CA THR A 251 -3.11 -8.77 -13.16
C THR A 251 -2.19 -9.61 -14.03
N ILE A 252 -2.18 -9.35 -15.33
CA ILE A 252 -1.28 -10.00 -16.29
C ILE A 252 0.18 -9.65 -16.00
N TRP A 253 0.43 -8.36 -15.69
CA TRP A 253 1.78 -7.88 -15.40
C TRP A 253 2.39 -8.58 -14.18
N ILE A 254 1.64 -8.75 -13.08
CA ILE A 254 2.12 -9.46 -11.88
C ILE A 254 2.55 -10.88 -12.23
N GLU A 255 1.71 -11.63 -12.94
CA GLU A 255 2.03 -13.01 -13.31
C GLU A 255 3.34 -13.07 -14.13
N ASN A 256 3.45 -12.21 -15.14
CA ASN A 256 4.63 -12.14 -15.99
C ASN A 256 5.88 -11.70 -15.20
N TYR A 257 5.71 -10.78 -14.25
CA TYR A 257 6.83 -10.29 -13.44
C TYR A 257 7.35 -11.36 -12.46
N ILE A 258 6.44 -12.10 -11.83
CA ILE A 258 6.77 -13.25 -10.97
C ILE A 258 7.50 -14.33 -11.80
N ASP A 259 7.04 -14.59 -13.04
CA ASP A 259 7.70 -15.52 -13.98
C ASP A 259 9.11 -15.03 -14.36
N LYS A 260 9.24 -13.76 -14.73
CA LYS A 260 10.52 -13.11 -15.04
C LYS A 260 11.55 -13.25 -13.89
N LYS A 261 11.05 -13.27 -12.65
CA LYS A 261 11.88 -13.48 -11.45
C LYS A 261 12.12 -14.97 -11.10
N GLY A 262 11.56 -15.91 -11.86
CA GLY A 262 11.70 -17.35 -11.63
C GLY A 262 10.95 -17.89 -10.41
N LEU A 263 9.95 -17.15 -9.91
CA LEU A 263 9.25 -17.44 -8.65
C LEU A 263 7.89 -18.15 -8.84
N ARG A 264 7.51 -18.53 -10.07
CA ARG A 264 6.18 -19.12 -10.33
C ARG A 264 5.90 -20.36 -9.47
N GLU A 265 6.84 -21.30 -9.39
CA GLU A 265 6.67 -22.52 -8.61
C GLU A 265 6.54 -22.24 -7.12
N GLU A 266 7.32 -21.30 -6.62
CA GLU A 266 7.28 -20.90 -5.22
C GLU A 266 5.98 -20.17 -4.84
N MET A 267 5.38 -19.43 -5.79
CA MET A 267 4.19 -18.61 -5.59
C MET A 267 2.89 -19.25 -6.11
N LYS A 268 2.92 -20.46 -6.63
CA LYS A 268 1.79 -21.05 -7.34
C LYS A 268 0.48 -21.11 -6.55
N GLU A 269 0.51 -21.43 -5.26
CA GLU A 269 -0.67 -21.42 -4.40
C GLU A 269 -1.20 -20.01 -4.15
N ALA A 270 -0.31 -19.04 -3.88
CA ALA A 270 -0.66 -17.65 -3.68
C ALA A 270 -1.23 -17.03 -4.97
N LEU A 271 -0.66 -17.38 -6.15
CA LEU A 271 -1.19 -16.99 -7.44
C LEU A 271 -2.57 -17.59 -7.71
N ALA A 272 -2.80 -18.87 -7.39
CA ALA A 272 -4.12 -19.47 -7.51
C ALA A 272 -5.17 -18.75 -6.66
N HIS A 273 -4.80 -18.33 -5.45
CA HIS A 273 -5.66 -17.49 -4.62
C HIS A 273 -5.93 -16.11 -5.24
N PHE A 274 -4.90 -15.46 -5.77
CA PHE A 274 -5.02 -14.18 -6.45
C PHE A 274 -5.93 -14.26 -7.70
N HIS A 275 -5.84 -15.35 -8.49
CA HIS A 275 -6.73 -15.60 -9.60
C HIS A 275 -8.19 -15.77 -9.16
N LEU A 276 -8.41 -16.51 -8.09
CA LEU A 276 -9.73 -16.70 -7.50
C LEU A 276 -10.36 -15.37 -7.10
N GLU A 277 -9.62 -14.54 -6.39
CA GLU A 277 -10.05 -13.20 -6.00
C GLU A 277 -10.41 -12.32 -7.20
N ASN A 278 -9.55 -12.30 -8.21
CA ASN A 278 -9.75 -11.50 -9.40
C ASN A 278 -10.97 -11.97 -10.21
N ALA A 279 -11.24 -13.27 -10.26
CA ALA A 279 -12.45 -13.78 -10.88
C ALA A 279 -13.71 -13.31 -10.15
N PHE A 280 -13.73 -13.35 -8.80
CA PHE A 280 -14.86 -12.83 -8.04
C PHE A 280 -14.99 -11.32 -8.15
N ARG A 281 -13.91 -10.54 -8.18
CA ARG A 281 -13.96 -9.09 -8.47
C ARG A 281 -14.63 -8.81 -9.80
N ARG A 282 -14.30 -9.53 -10.88
CA ARG A 282 -14.97 -9.43 -12.19
C ARG A 282 -16.46 -9.70 -12.09
N ILE A 283 -16.86 -10.72 -11.31
CA ILE A 283 -18.27 -11.02 -11.06
C ILE A 283 -18.97 -9.85 -10.34
N TYR A 284 -18.37 -9.31 -9.30
CA TYR A 284 -18.94 -8.18 -8.55
C TYR A 284 -19.03 -6.91 -9.40
N TRP A 285 -18.09 -6.68 -10.31
CA TRP A 285 -18.13 -5.57 -11.25
C TRP A 285 -18.97 -5.85 -12.51
N LYS A 286 -19.73 -6.97 -12.54
CA LYS A 286 -20.57 -7.40 -13.64
C LYS A 286 -19.85 -7.59 -14.99
N ARG A 287 -18.54 -7.90 -14.96
CA ARG A 287 -17.68 -8.12 -16.12
C ARG A 287 -17.64 -9.63 -16.43
N PHE A 288 -18.66 -10.14 -17.14
CA PHE A 288 -18.87 -11.57 -17.36
C PHE A 288 -18.18 -12.12 -18.61
N ALA A 289 -17.63 -11.26 -19.45
CA ALA A 289 -16.80 -11.73 -20.57
C ALA A 289 -15.67 -12.63 -20.02
N ASP A 290 -15.48 -13.78 -20.63
CA ASP A 290 -14.46 -14.77 -20.27
C ASP A 290 -14.56 -15.40 -18.87
N ILE A 291 -15.55 -15.02 -18.04
CA ILE A 291 -15.68 -15.56 -16.68
C ILE A 291 -15.79 -17.10 -16.67
N ARG A 292 -16.40 -17.70 -17.70
CA ARG A 292 -16.50 -19.17 -17.82
C ARG A 292 -15.12 -19.80 -17.95
N LYS A 293 -14.24 -19.23 -18.76
CA LYS A 293 -12.86 -19.70 -18.96
C LYS A 293 -12.07 -19.59 -17.67
N GLU A 294 -12.16 -18.44 -16.98
CA GLU A 294 -11.53 -18.22 -15.69
C GLU A 294 -12.04 -19.18 -14.62
N MET A 295 -13.34 -19.31 -14.48
CA MET A 295 -13.93 -20.24 -13.50
C MET A 295 -13.56 -21.69 -13.76
N LYS A 296 -13.40 -22.11 -15.03
CA LYS A 296 -12.92 -23.44 -15.35
C LYS A 296 -11.46 -23.63 -14.92
N ARG A 297 -10.59 -22.65 -15.17
CA ARG A 297 -9.20 -22.63 -14.69
C ARG A 297 -9.16 -22.76 -13.18
N LEU A 298 -9.94 -21.93 -12.48
CA LEU A 298 -10.01 -21.90 -11.02
C LEU A 298 -10.50 -23.22 -10.42
N VAL A 299 -11.49 -23.87 -11.02
CA VAL A 299 -11.94 -25.20 -10.55
C VAL A 299 -10.79 -26.19 -10.57
N ASN A 300 -9.98 -26.20 -11.65
CA ASN A 300 -8.80 -27.05 -11.72
C ASN A 300 -7.73 -26.68 -10.69
N GLU A 301 -7.46 -25.40 -10.48
CA GLU A 301 -6.53 -24.92 -9.42
C GLU A 301 -7.00 -25.30 -8.02
N MET A 302 -8.32 -25.25 -7.76
CA MET A 302 -8.90 -25.66 -6.47
C MET A 302 -8.82 -27.17 -6.20
N GLU A 303 -8.71 -28.00 -7.23
CA GLU A 303 -8.41 -29.43 -7.05
C GLU A 303 -6.97 -29.63 -6.57
N SER A 304 -6.04 -28.80 -7.03
CA SER A 304 -4.63 -28.80 -6.61
C SER A 304 -4.44 -28.15 -5.23
N TYR A 305 -5.26 -27.13 -4.90
CA TYR A 305 -5.17 -26.35 -3.64
C TYR A 305 -6.52 -26.31 -2.92
N PRO A 306 -6.93 -27.38 -2.22
CA PRO A 306 -8.24 -27.46 -1.54
C PRO A 306 -8.45 -26.37 -0.47
N CYS A 307 -7.37 -25.81 0.09
CA CYS A 307 -7.44 -24.70 1.07
C CYS A 307 -8.11 -23.43 0.52
N LEU A 308 -8.07 -23.19 -0.80
CA LEU A 308 -8.75 -22.06 -1.44
C LEU A 308 -10.25 -22.03 -1.17
N ILE A 309 -10.88 -23.21 -0.99
CA ILE A 309 -12.32 -23.33 -0.70
C ILE A 309 -12.66 -22.73 0.67
N ASN A 310 -11.73 -22.78 1.63
CA ASN A 310 -11.98 -22.31 2.99
C ASN A 310 -12.15 -20.79 3.06
N ASN A 311 -11.53 -20.08 2.14
CA ASN A 311 -11.55 -18.60 2.05
C ASN A 311 -12.80 -18.07 1.32
N LEU A 312 -13.62 -18.96 0.73
CA LEU A 312 -14.83 -18.58 0.02
C LEU A 312 -16.03 -18.38 0.96
N SER A 313 -16.80 -17.32 0.73
CA SER A 313 -18.11 -17.15 1.33
C SER A 313 -19.06 -18.28 0.91
N LYS A 314 -20.15 -18.47 1.68
CA LYS A 314 -21.19 -19.46 1.33
C LYS A 314 -21.75 -19.28 -0.09
N ARG A 315 -21.81 -18.05 -0.56
CA ARG A 315 -22.29 -17.70 -1.89
C ARG A 315 -21.29 -18.09 -2.98
N GLU A 316 -20.03 -17.71 -2.81
CA GLU A 316 -18.95 -18.02 -3.73
C GLU A 316 -18.74 -19.52 -3.87
N ARG A 317 -18.78 -20.29 -2.78
CA ARG A 317 -18.76 -21.77 -2.81
C ARG A 317 -19.87 -22.35 -3.68
N LYS A 318 -21.10 -21.79 -3.61
CA LYS A 318 -22.22 -22.27 -4.45
C LYS A 318 -21.99 -21.98 -5.91
N ILE A 319 -21.36 -20.85 -6.27
CA ILE A 319 -21.00 -20.53 -7.64
C ILE A 319 -19.93 -21.51 -8.14
N VAL A 320 -18.84 -21.65 -7.41
CA VAL A 320 -17.74 -22.57 -7.77
C VAL A 320 -18.24 -24.01 -7.94
N ASN A 321 -19.03 -24.51 -6.99
CA ASN A 321 -19.58 -25.86 -7.06
C ASN A 321 -20.48 -26.07 -8.29
N ALA A 322 -21.21 -25.04 -8.72
CA ALA A 322 -22.00 -25.11 -9.94
C ALA A 322 -21.10 -25.20 -11.19
N TYR A 323 -19.98 -24.48 -11.23
CA TYR A 323 -18.99 -24.58 -12.30
C TYR A 323 -18.25 -25.92 -12.31
N ARG A 324 -18.05 -26.55 -11.16
CA ARG A 324 -17.52 -27.93 -11.06
C ARG A 324 -18.42 -28.94 -11.76
N VAL A 325 -19.75 -28.77 -11.66
CA VAL A 325 -20.71 -29.65 -12.35
C VAL A 325 -20.66 -29.40 -13.86
N SER A 326 -20.84 -28.17 -14.30
CA SER A 326 -20.64 -27.74 -15.68
C SER A 326 -20.64 -26.23 -15.81
N GLY A 327 -20.03 -25.70 -16.89
CA GLY A 327 -20.07 -24.27 -17.20
C GLY A 327 -21.51 -23.72 -17.36
N PHE A 328 -22.43 -24.55 -17.86
CA PHE A 328 -23.85 -24.17 -17.98
C PHE A 328 -24.50 -23.90 -16.60
N TRP A 329 -24.35 -24.84 -15.68
CA TRP A 329 -24.88 -24.67 -14.32
C TRP A 329 -24.20 -23.53 -13.56
N GLY A 330 -22.91 -23.32 -13.79
CA GLY A 330 -22.17 -22.18 -13.24
C GLY A 330 -22.76 -20.84 -13.72
N ASP A 331 -22.94 -20.68 -15.03
CA ASP A 331 -23.53 -19.46 -15.60
C ASP A 331 -24.96 -19.23 -15.14
N LEU A 332 -25.78 -20.29 -15.06
CA LEU A 332 -27.15 -20.20 -14.56
C LEU A 332 -27.16 -19.74 -13.10
N LYS A 333 -26.28 -20.28 -12.27
CA LYS A 333 -26.15 -19.91 -10.87
C LYS A 333 -25.72 -18.46 -10.69
N LEU A 334 -24.75 -18.03 -11.51
CA LEU A 334 -24.27 -16.66 -11.52
C LEU A 334 -25.36 -15.67 -11.89
N ARG A 335 -26.11 -15.93 -12.98
CA ARG A 335 -27.28 -15.11 -13.40
C ARG A 335 -28.34 -15.03 -12.29
N TYR A 336 -28.65 -16.15 -11.62
CA TYR A 336 -29.61 -16.17 -10.52
C TYR A 336 -29.21 -15.24 -9.38
N TYR A 337 -27.93 -15.23 -8.98
CA TYR A 337 -27.46 -14.33 -7.93
C TYR A 337 -27.47 -12.87 -8.35
N ASN A 338 -27.14 -12.57 -9.59
CA ASN A 338 -27.16 -11.20 -10.11
C ASN A 338 -28.59 -10.61 -10.17
N MET A 339 -29.59 -11.45 -10.51
CA MET A 339 -31.00 -10.99 -10.52
C MET A 339 -31.57 -10.73 -9.12
N ARG A 340 -31.17 -11.55 -8.12
CA ARG A 340 -31.76 -11.48 -6.77
C ARG A 340 -31.15 -10.40 -5.88
N HIS A 341 -29.93 -10.02 -6.09
CA HIS A 341 -29.19 -9.22 -5.12
C HIS A 341 -28.74 -7.86 -5.63
N LYS A 342 -29.23 -7.40 -6.82
CA LYS A 342 -28.80 -6.13 -7.43
C LYS A 342 -27.32 -5.83 -7.07
N LEU A 343 -26.44 -6.70 -7.56
CA LEU A 343 -25.00 -6.52 -7.40
C LEU A 343 -24.55 -5.30 -8.17
#